data_3520f98720d7282dc199e4fe7b3c6547
#
_entry.id   3520f98720d7282dc199e4fe7b3c6547
#
_cell.length_a   1.000
_cell.length_b   1.000
_cell.length_c   1.000
_cell.angle_alpha   90.00
_cell.angle_beta   90.00
_cell.angle_gamma   90.00
#
_symmetry.space_group_name_H-M   'P 1'
#
loop_
_entity.id
_entity.type
_entity.pdbx_description
1 polymer ?
#
loop_
_entity_poly.entity_id
_entity_poly.type
_entity_poly.pdbx_seq_one_letter_code
_entity_poly.pdbx_strand_id
1 'polypeptide(L)'
;MSAADVSRVRGVGAEEDLDYTRAERRHIRRRSFRLLGELARPVRGTLLLTVVFVLVSNAARAAGPLIIAWAIDAELPRVVEAVRAGESVWPILVPVGGAYVAAALVSGGLLGAYTWLTARASQAMLLSLRLRVFRHTQRLSLGFHERYTSGRVISRQTSDLEALRELLDQGVSSLVSGLMFMSFTAASILLLDPPSFLVLLGAAVPVAIVTRWYQVRSEEAYRRSRVSSARSIVPFVETMTGIRAVQAFRRERDNDARYRDLATAYRDDMVATLNLF
;
A
#
# COMPACT_ATOMS: atom_id res chain seq x y z
N MET A 1 36.78 -7.88 -23.65
CA MET A 1 35.47 -8.30 -23.11
C MET A 1 34.42 -7.95 -24.16
N SER A 2 33.83 -8.95 -24.82
CA SER A 2 32.88 -8.76 -25.92
C SER A 2 31.52 -8.30 -25.37
N ALA A 3 30.78 -7.51 -26.18
CA ALA A 3 29.41 -7.04 -25.83
C ALA A 3 28.45 -8.19 -25.43
N ALA A 4 28.75 -9.43 -25.81
CA ALA A 4 28.02 -10.64 -25.40
C ALA A 4 28.24 -11.03 -23.91
N ASP A 5 29.32 -10.58 -23.26
CA ASP A 5 29.64 -10.91 -21.88
C ASP A 5 28.97 -9.93 -20.88
N VAL A 6 28.69 -8.71 -21.33
CA VAL A 6 27.95 -7.69 -20.51
C VAL A 6 26.48 -8.07 -20.38
N SER A 7 25.93 -8.84 -21.33
CA SER A 7 24.52 -9.29 -21.26
C SER A 7 24.26 -10.39 -20.20
N ARG A 8 25.33 -11.10 -19.74
CA ARG A 8 25.22 -12.15 -18.71
C ARG A 8 25.14 -11.60 -17.28
N VAL A 9 25.59 -10.36 -17.07
CA VAL A 9 25.60 -9.71 -15.74
C VAL A 9 24.35 -8.83 -15.53
N ARG A 10 23.47 -8.74 -16.50
CA ARG A 10 22.18 -8.04 -16.31
C ARG A 10 21.29 -8.85 -15.36
N GLY A 11 21.46 -8.56 -14.07
CA GLY A 11 20.63 -9.05 -13.00
C GLY A 11 19.18 -8.57 -13.11
N VAL A 12 18.35 -8.98 -12.16
CA VAL A 12 16.92 -8.67 -12.01
C VAL A 12 16.58 -7.18 -12.22
N GLY A 13 17.51 -6.26 -11.93
CA GLY A 13 17.35 -4.82 -12.14
C GLY A 13 17.31 -4.36 -13.61
N ALA A 14 17.75 -5.17 -14.58
CA ALA A 14 17.71 -4.77 -15.98
C ALA A 14 16.34 -4.93 -16.65
N GLU A 15 15.42 -5.71 -16.05
CA GLU A 15 14.02 -5.78 -16.50
C GLU A 15 13.18 -4.61 -15.99
N GLU A 16 13.61 -3.92 -14.93
CA GLU A 16 12.93 -2.71 -14.40
C GLU A 16 13.18 -1.46 -15.25
N ASP A 17 14.26 -1.44 -16.04
CA ASP A 17 14.64 -0.31 -16.92
C ASP A 17 14.09 -0.44 -18.36
N LEU A 18 13.17 -1.35 -18.63
CA LEU A 18 12.50 -1.39 -19.92
C LEU A 18 11.56 -0.19 -20.04
N ASP A 19 11.99 0.82 -20.78
CA ASP A 19 11.15 1.95 -21.19
C ASP A 19 10.01 1.47 -22.10
N TYR A 20 8.95 0.98 -21.46
CA TYR A 20 7.73 0.60 -22.17
C TYR A 20 7.07 1.83 -22.79
N THR A 21 6.73 1.75 -24.06
CA THR A 21 5.93 2.75 -24.73
C THR A 21 4.54 2.90 -24.05
N ARG A 22 3.90 4.05 -24.23
CA ARG A 22 2.54 4.28 -23.65
C ARG A 22 1.53 3.23 -24.11
N ALA A 23 1.67 2.69 -25.31
CA ALA A 23 0.81 1.63 -25.84
C ALA A 23 1.04 0.30 -25.13
N GLU A 24 2.30 -0.11 -24.93
CA GLU A 24 2.69 -1.32 -24.22
C GLU A 24 2.25 -1.28 -22.74
N ARG A 25 2.43 -0.14 -22.06
CA ARG A 25 1.93 0.06 -20.69
C ARG A 25 0.41 -0.12 -20.60
N ARG A 26 -0.37 0.34 -21.59
CA ARG A 26 -1.82 0.12 -21.63
C ARG A 26 -2.17 -1.35 -21.84
N HIS A 27 -1.43 -2.05 -22.71
CA HIS A 27 -1.64 -3.47 -22.98
C HIS A 27 -1.32 -4.33 -21.75
N ILE A 28 -0.17 -4.09 -21.11
CA ILE A 28 0.24 -4.76 -19.87
C ILE A 28 -0.82 -4.53 -18.79
N ARG A 29 -1.25 -3.28 -18.59
CA ARG A 29 -2.28 -2.95 -17.59
C ARG A 29 -3.60 -3.68 -17.83
N ARG A 30 -4.09 -3.74 -19.09
CA ARG A 30 -5.31 -4.49 -19.43
C ARG A 30 -5.18 -5.98 -19.11
N ARG A 31 -4.01 -6.55 -19.43
CA ARG A 31 -3.74 -7.98 -19.17
C ARG A 31 -3.66 -8.26 -17.67
N SER A 32 -3.03 -7.38 -16.90
CA SER A 32 -2.95 -7.48 -15.43
C SER A 32 -4.32 -7.39 -14.76
N PHE A 33 -5.18 -6.45 -15.18
CA PHE A 33 -6.56 -6.36 -14.67
C PHE A 33 -7.40 -7.59 -15.02
N ARG A 34 -7.22 -8.15 -16.22
CA ARG A 34 -7.91 -9.40 -16.61
C ARG A 34 -7.47 -10.58 -15.73
N LEU A 35 -6.16 -10.72 -15.48
CA LEU A 35 -5.63 -11.75 -14.58
C LEU A 35 -6.15 -11.58 -13.16
N LEU A 36 -6.16 -10.37 -12.62
CA LEU A 36 -6.75 -10.09 -11.30
C LEU A 36 -8.22 -10.45 -11.25
N GLY A 37 -9.00 -10.12 -12.29
CA GLY A 37 -10.40 -10.51 -12.39
C GLY A 37 -10.61 -12.03 -12.44
N GLU A 38 -9.74 -12.78 -13.14
CA GLU A 38 -9.78 -14.24 -13.16
C GLU A 38 -9.44 -14.86 -11.80
N LEU A 39 -8.46 -14.28 -11.08
CA LEU A 39 -8.09 -14.71 -9.73
C LEU A 39 -9.17 -14.36 -8.69
N ALA A 40 -9.88 -13.26 -8.88
CA ALA A 40 -10.98 -12.83 -8.01
C ALA A 40 -12.26 -13.67 -8.18
N ARG A 41 -12.46 -14.30 -9.34
CA ARG A 41 -13.70 -15.10 -9.63
C ARG A 41 -14.06 -16.13 -8.55
N PRO A 42 -13.14 -16.99 -8.06
CA PRO A 42 -13.47 -18.00 -7.05
C PRO A 42 -13.81 -17.40 -5.68
N VAL A 43 -13.35 -16.20 -5.40
CA VAL A 43 -13.55 -15.49 -4.12
C VAL A 43 -14.53 -14.31 -4.21
N ARG A 44 -15.27 -14.19 -5.32
CA ARG A 44 -16.19 -13.06 -5.56
C ARG A 44 -17.22 -12.85 -4.46
N GLY A 45 -17.74 -13.92 -3.87
CA GLY A 45 -18.69 -13.83 -2.75
C GLY A 45 -18.05 -13.22 -1.50
N THR A 46 -16.81 -13.63 -1.18
CA THR A 46 -16.04 -13.04 -0.09
C THR A 46 -15.75 -11.56 -0.36
N LEU A 47 -15.37 -11.22 -1.59
CA LEU A 47 -15.10 -9.83 -1.98
C LEU A 47 -16.37 -8.96 -1.92
N LEU A 48 -17.53 -9.47 -2.33
CA LEU A 48 -18.81 -8.75 -2.16
C LEU A 48 -19.13 -8.51 -0.68
N LEU A 49 -18.93 -9.53 0.15
CA LEU A 49 -19.15 -9.41 1.59
C LEU A 49 -18.18 -8.40 2.24
N THR A 50 -16.91 -8.36 1.80
CA THR A 50 -15.96 -7.34 2.27
C THR A 50 -16.39 -5.93 1.87
N VAL A 51 -16.94 -5.74 0.67
CA VAL A 51 -17.49 -4.44 0.24
C VAL A 51 -18.67 -4.03 1.13
N VAL A 52 -19.59 -4.95 1.43
CA VAL A 52 -20.72 -4.65 2.34
C VAL A 52 -20.19 -4.28 3.74
N PHE A 53 -19.26 -5.04 4.28
CA PHE A 53 -18.72 -4.79 5.64
C PHE A 53 -17.98 -3.46 5.71
N VAL A 54 -17.16 -3.10 4.72
CA VAL A 54 -16.47 -1.81 4.72
C VAL A 54 -17.45 -0.65 4.55
N LEU A 55 -18.50 -0.81 3.74
CA LEU A 55 -19.55 0.21 3.60
C LEU A 55 -20.27 0.45 4.92
N VAL A 56 -20.79 -0.60 5.56
CA VAL A 56 -21.53 -0.49 6.83
C VAL A 56 -20.63 -0.02 7.95
N SER A 57 -19.37 -0.51 8.02
CA SER A 57 -18.40 -0.05 9.01
C SER A 57 -18.13 1.45 8.90
N ASN A 58 -17.86 1.95 7.67
CA ASN A 58 -17.61 3.37 7.46
C ASN A 58 -18.86 4.24 7.66
N ALA A 59 -20.04 3.75 7.30
CA ALA A 59 -21.29 4.42 7.62
C ALA A 59 -21.52 4.53 9.15
N ALA A 60 -21.32 3.44 9.89
CA ALA A 60 -21.41 3.44 11.35
C ALA A 60 -20.35 4.38 11.99
N ARG A 61 -19.15 4.43 11.45
CA ARG A 61 -18.11 5.35 11.90
C ARG A 61 -18.47 6.81 11.64
N ALA A 62 -19.04 7.11 10.48
CA ALA A 62 -19.50 8.45 10.13
C ALA A 62 -20.77 8.87 10.91
N ALA A 63 -21.51 7.92 11.49
CA ALA A 63 -22.62 8.22 12.38
C ALA A 63 -22.20 8.85 13.72
N GLY A 64 -20.94 8.66 14.16
CA GLY A 64 -20.44 9.22 15.41
C GLY A 64 -20.63 10.74 15.53
N PRO A 65 -20.12 11.57 14.61
CA PRO A 65 -20.36 13.00 14.58
C PRO A 65 -21.85 13.38 14.51
N LEU A 66 -22.68 12.60 13.79
CA LEU A 66 -24.11 12.83 13.68
C LEU A 66 -24.85 12.61 15.03
N ILE A 67 -24.44 11.56 15.74
CA ILE A 67 -24.98 11.28 17.10
C ILE A 67 -24.59 12.40 18.05
N ILE A 68 -23.38 12.93 17.97
CA ILE A 68 -22.91 14.04 18.80
C ILE A 68 -23.70 15.31 18.44
N ALA A 69 -23.88 15.63 17.17
CA ALA A 69 -24.64 16.77 16.71
C ALA A 69 -26.08 16.69 17.23
N TRP A 70 -26.74 15.54 17.04
CA TRP A 70 -28.08 15.31 17.59
C TRP A 70 -28.13 15.44 19.11
N ALA A 71 -27.14 14.93 19.83
CA ALA A 71 -27.07 15.05 21.29
C ALA A 71 -26.96 16.50 21.76
N ILE A 72 -26.18 17.32 21.04
CA ILE A 72 -26.02 18.75 21.35
C ILE A 72 -27.31 19.52 21.04
N ASP A 73 -27.94 19.28 19.90
CA ASP A 73 -29.06 20.06 19.43
C ASP A 73 -30.39 19.67 20.15
N ALA A 74 -30.61 18.36 20.36
CA ALA A 74 -31.88 17.87 20.88
C ALA A 74 -31.84 17.51 22.36
N GLU A 75 -30.75 16.91 22.85
CA GLU A 75 -30.72 16.35 24.19
C GLU A 75 -30.08 17.29 25.24
N LEU A 76 -29.10 18.11 24.83
CA LEU A 76 -28.45 19.05 25.74
C LEU A 76 -29.43 20.06 26.38
N PRO A 77 -30.40 20.66 25.64
CA PRO A 77 -31.43 21.51 26.26
C PRO A 77 -32.24 20.78 27.32
N ARG A 78 -32.63 19.52 27.07
CA ARG A 78 -33.35 18.67 28.05
C ARG A 78 -32.52 18.36 29.29
N VAL A 79 -31.21 18.13 29.12
CA VAL A 79 -30.29 17.95 30.24
C VAL A 79 -30.25 19.21 31.11
N VAL A 80 -30.18 20.40 30.51
CA VAL A 80 -30.16 21.67 31.20
C VAL A 80 -31.48 21.90 32.00
N GLU A 81 -32.62 21.55 31.39
CA GLU A 81 -33.94 21.65 32.06
C GLU A 81 -34.03 20.67 33.23
N ALA A 82 -33.65 19.42 33.06
CA ALA A 82 -33.64 18.40 34.13
C ALA A 82 -32.75 18.83 35.32
N VAL A 83 -31.55 19.37 35.03
CA VAL A 83 -30.65 19.90 36.07
C VAL A 83 -31.31 21.07 36.84
N ARG A 84 -31.98 21.98 36.12
CA ARG A 84 -32.70 23.10 36.76
C ARG A 84 -33.88 22.65 37.61
N ALA A 85 -34.56 21.57 37.19
CA ALA A 85 -35.66 20.97 37.91
C ALA A 85 -35.22 20.08 39.08
N GLY A 86 -33.90 19.80 39.22
CA GLY A 86 -33.38 18.85 40.21
C GLY A 86 -33.67 17.39 39.88
N GLU A 87 -33.98 17.11 38.60
CA GLU A 87 -34.30 15.77 38.11
C GLU A 87 -33.03 15.01 37.66
N SER A 88 -33.17 13.69 37.56
CA SER A 88 -32.06 12.83 37.09
C SER A 88 -31.80 12.99 35.59
N VAL A 89 -30.57 13.22 35.21
CA VAL A 89 -30.12 13.34 33.80
C VAL A 89 -29.80 11.99 33.12
N TRP A 90 -29.72 10.91 33.91
CA TRP A 90 -29.33 9.59 33.38
C TRP A 90 -30.28 9.03 32.33
N PRO A 91 -31.61 9.21 32.40
CA PRO A 91 -32.54 8.74 31.37
C PRO A 91 -32.29 9.39 30.01
N ILE A 92 -31.63 10.56 29.95
CA ILE A 92 -31.29 11.29 28.73
C ILE A 92 -29.88 10.87 28.26
N LEU A 93 -28.91 10.80 29.15
CA LEU A 93 -27.52 10.52 28.81
C LEU A 93 -27.26 9.06 28.41
N VAL A 94 -27.92 8.09 29.08
CA VAL A 94 -27.70 6.66 28.81
C VAL A 94 -28.07 6.25 27.39
N PRO A 95 -29.22 6.66 26.80
CA PRO A 95 -29.50 6.35 25.39
C PRO A 95 -28.52 6.96 24.41
N VAL A 96 -28.08 8.20 24.63
CA VAL A 96 -27.11 8.89 23.78
C VAL A 96 -25.76 8.18 23.83
N GLY A 97 -25.24 7.92 25.03
CA GLY A 97 -24.00 7.19 25.23
C GLY A 97 -24.07 5.77 24.68
N GLY A 98 -25.21 5.09 24.91
CA GLY A 98 -25.48 3.75 24.37
C GLY A 98 -25.50 3.72 22.87
N ALA A 99 -26.12 4.67 22.19
CA ALA A 99 -26.12 4.77 20.74
C ALA A 99 -24.70 4.98 20.18
N TYR A 100 -23.91 5.85 20.81
CA TYR A 100 -22.52 6.09 20.39
C TYR A 100 -21.65 4.85 20.57
N VAL A 101 -21.75 4.19 21.73
CA VAL A 101 -21.01 2.95 22.01
C VAL A 101 -21.44 1.84 21.04
N ALA A 102 -22.73 1.69 20.77
CA ALA A 102 -23.24 0.72 19.80
C ALA A 102 -22.69 0.98 18.40
N ALA A 103 -22.70 2.23 17.94
CA ALA A 103 -22.12 2.61 16.64
C ALA A 103 -20.60 2.30 16.59
N ALA A 104 -19.86 2.58 17.66
CA ALA A 104 -18.44 2.29 17.76
C ALA A 104 -18.17 0.78 17.74
N LEU A 105 -18.93 -0.03 18.46
CA LEU A 105 -18.79 -1.50 18.49
C LEU A 105 -19.13 -2.13 17.13
N VAL A 106 -20.21 -1.67 16.49
CA VAL A 106 -20.59 -2.10 15.14
C VAL A 106 -19.50 -1.74 14.13
N SER A 107 -19.03 -0.50 14.16
CA SER A 107 -17.95 -0.05 13.28
C SER A 107 -16.67 -0.86 13.47
N GLY A 108 -16.21 -1.03 14.70
CA GLY A 108 -14.99 -1.78 15.03
C GLY A 108 -15.10 -3.26 14.69
N GLY A 109 -16.22 -3.89 15.05
CA GLY A 109 -16.48 -5.31 14.77
C GLY A 109 -16.54 -5.60 13.25
N LEU A 110 -17.23 -4.76 12.48
CA LEU A 110 -17.30 -4.90 11.03
C LEU A 110 -15.97 -4.58 10.35
N LEU A 111 -15.18 -3.62 10.85
CA LEU A 111 -13.85 -3.33 10.35
C LEU A 111 -12.92 -4.53 10.59
N GLY A 112 -12.98 -5.16 11.75
CA GLY A 112 -12.21 -6.37 12.03
C GLY A 112 -12.61 -7.53 11.10
N ALA A 113 -13.91 -7.76 10.92
CA ALA A 113 -14.42 -8.76 10.00
C ALA A 113 -14.03 -8.48 8.53
N TYR A 114 -14.11 -7.22 8.10
CA TYR A 114 -13.64 -6.76 6.79
C TYR A 114 -12.15 -7.09 6.58
N THR A 115 -11.29 -6.73 7.55
CA THR A 115 -9.85 -6.96 7.48
C THR A 115 -9.55 -8.47 7.38
N TRP A 116 -10.21 -9.28 8.20
CA TRP A 116 -10.04 -10.73 8.18
C TRP A 116 -10.48 -11.37 6.85
N LEU A 117 -11.66 -10.96 6.33
CA LEU A 117 -12.17 -11.47 5.05
C LEU A 117 -11.28 -11.04 3.88
N THR A 118 -10.79 -9.80 3.88
CA THR A 118 -9.86 -9.29 2.86
C THR A 118 -8.57 -10.09 2.85
N ALA A 119 -7.95 -10.31 4.01
CA ALA A 119 -6.76 -11.12 4.13
C ALA A 119 -6.99 -12.56 3.63
N ARG A 120 -8.12 -13.17 3.98
CA ARG A 120 -8.49 -14.51 3.52
C ARG A 120 -8.67 -14.58 1.99
N ALA A 121 -9.35 -13.59 1.39
CA ALA A 121 -9.53 -13.51 -0.06
C ALA A 121 -8.19 -13.32 -0.78
N SER A 122 -7.34 -12.42 -0.27
CA SER A 122 -6.00 -12.16 -0.78
C SER A 122 -5.14 -13.43 -0.76
N GLN A 123 -5.08 -14.15 0.37
CA GLN A 123 -4.31 -15.39 0.48
C GLN A 123 -4.82 -16.49 -0.47
N ALA A 124 -6.14 -16.59 -0.69
CA ALA A 124 -6.71 -17.54 -1.65
C ALA A 124 -6.31 -17.18 -3.09
N MET A 125 -6.32 -15.90 -3.44
CA MET A 125 -5.87 -15.41 -4.76
C MET A 125 -4.38 -15.69 -4.98
N LEU A 126 -3.53 -15.40 -3.98
CA LEU A 126 -2.09 -15.64 -4.01
C LEU A 126 -1.76 -17.13 -4.13
N LEU A 127 -2.45 -17.99 -3.38
CA LEU A 127 -2.30 -19.44 -3.52
C LEU A 127 -2.63 -19.90 -4.94
N SER A 128 -3.74 -19.42 -5.51
CA SER A 128 -4.10 -19.72 -6.89
C SER A 128 -3.04 -19.28 -7.89
N LEU A 129 -2.47 -18.08 -7.69
CA LEU A 129 -1.40 -17.55 -8.54
C LEU A 129 -0.11 -18.36 -8.40
N ARG A 130 0.32 -18.69 -7.17
CA ARG A 130 1.49 -19.54 -6.91
C ARG A 130 1.38 -20.88 -7.63
N LEU A 131 0.23 -21.54 -7.51
CA LEU A 131 0.00 -22.81 -8.18
C LEU A 131 -0.02 -22.69 -9.71
N ARG A 132 -0.57 -21.59 -10.27
CA ARG A 132 -0.55 -21.34 -11.72
C ARG A 132 0.86 -21.12 -12.23
N VAL A 133 1.65 -20.28 -11.54
CA VAL A 133 3.06 -20.00 -11.93
C VAL A 133 3.85 -21.30 -11.84
N PHE A 134 3.74 -22.05 -10.75
CA PHE A 134 4.46 -23.32 -10.58
C PHE A 134 4.14 -24.33 -11.69
N ARG A 135 2.84 -24.56 -11.95
CA ARG A 135 2.41 -25.49 -13.04
C ARG A 135 2.87 -25.01 -14.40
N HIS A 136 2.85 -23.70 -14.65
CA HIS A 136 3.32 -23.15 -15.93
C HIS A 136 4.83 -23.36 -16.09
N THR A 137 5.63 -23.06 -15.07
CA THR A 137 7.08 -23.22 -15.10
C THR A 137 7.46 -24.68 -15.37
N GLN A 138 6.79 -25.66 -14.78
CA GLN A 138 7.05 -27.09 -15.04
C GLN A 138 6.76 -27.53 -16.49
N ARG A 139 5.90 -26.81 -17.22
CA ARG A 139 5.55 -27.14 -18.62
C ARG A 139 6.42 -26.44 -19.66
N LEU A 140 7.31 -25.57 -19.23
CA LEU A 140 8.21 -24.85 -20.13
C LEU A 140 9.32 -25.78 -20.63
N SER A 141 9.83 -25.49 -21.84
CA SER A 141 10.87 -26.29 -22.48
C SER A 141 12.20 -26.24 -21.71
N LEU A 142 13.04 -27.26 -21.88
CA LEU A 142 14.37 -27.32 -21.31
C LEU A 142 15.20 -26.09 -21.71
N GLY A 143 15.14 -25.67 -22.99
CA GLY A 143 15.81 -24.47 -23.46
C GLY A 143 15.37 -23.16 -22.81
N PHE A 144 14.17 -23.11 -22.19
CA PHE A 144 13.79 -22.00 -21.31
C PHE A 144 14.56 -22.06 -20.00
N HIS A 145 14.63 -23.23 -19.36
CA HIS A 145 15.30 -23.43 -18.08
C HIS A 145 16.83 -23.23 -18.17
N GLU A 146 17.43 -23.52 -19.32
CA GLU A 146 18.85 -23.26 -19.58
C GLU A 146 19.14 -21.75 -19.70
N ARG A 147 18.23 -20.98 -20.31
CA ARG A 147 18.39 -19.53 -20.50
C ARG A 147 17.90 -18.71 -19.31
N TYR A 148 16.87 -19.20 -18.63
CA TYR A 148 16.23 -18.51 -17.51
C TYR A 148 16.64 -19.19 -16.19
N THR A 149 17.54 -18.55 -15.46
CA THR A 149 18.13 -19.14 -14.26
C THR A 149 17.09 -19.49 -13.20
N SER A 150 17.32 -20.60 -12.47
CA SER A 150 16.47 -21.04 -11.36
C SER A 150 16.28 -19.94 -10.31
N GLY A 151 17.31 -19.12 -10.03
CA GLY A 151 17.22 -17.98 -9.13
C GLY A 151 16.16 -16.96 -9.53
N ARG A 152 15.97 -16.68 -10.82
CA ARG A 152 14.89 -15.79 -11.30
C ARG A 152 13.50 -16.39 -11.10
N VAL A 153 13.35 -17.69 -11.31
CA VAL A 153 12.07 -18.38 -11.04
C VAL A 153 11.74 -18.33 -9.56
N ILE A 154 12.74 -18.55 -8.71
CA ILE A 154 12.59 -18.48 -7.24
C ILE A 154 12.22 -17.05 -6.83
N SER A 155 12.91 -16.01 -7.32
CA SER A 155 12.61 -14.62 -7.02
C SER A 155 11.18 -14.24 -7.40
N ARG A 156 10.67 -14.67 -8.56
CA ARG A 156 9.26 -14.46 -8.96
C ARG A 156 8.28 -15.18 -8.04
N GLN A 157 8.61 -16.35 -7.51
CA GLN A 157 7.76 -17.10 -6.59
C GLN A 157 7.79 -16.56 -5.15
N THR A 158 8.80 -15.77 -4.81
CA THR A 158 8.97 -15.17 -3.48
C THR A 158 8.70 -13.67 -3.52
N SER A 159 9.65 -12.87 -4.01
CA SER A 159 9.63 -11.41 -3.90
C SER A 159 8.49 -10.75 -4.68
N ASP A 160 8.24 -11.18 -5.94
CA ASP A 160 7.18 -10.56 -6.77
C ASP A 160 5.80 -10.89 -6.23
N LEU A 161 5.60 -12.11 -5.72
CA LEU A 161 4.33 -12.49 -5.10
C LEU A 161 4.13 -11.84 -3.74
N GLU A 162 5.19 -11.59 -2.98
CA GLU A 162 5.09 -10.87 -1.72
C GLU A 162 4.75 -9.38 -1.94
N ALA A 163 5.33 -8.74 -2.96
CA ALA A 163 4.94 -7.38 -3.37
C ALA A 163 3.46 -7.30 -3.79
N LEU A 164 2.97 -8.31 -4.52
CA LEU A 164 1.55 -8.39 -4.87
C LEU A 164 0.66 -8.61 -3.64
N ARG A 165 1.11 -9.41 -2.68
CA ARG A 165 0.42 -9.61 -1.41
C ARG A 165 0.26 -8.29 -0.67
N GLU A 166 1.34 -7.53 -0.50
CA GLU A 166 1.32 -6.24 0.18
C GLU A 166 0.34 -5.26 -0.51
N LEU A 167 0.34 -5.24 -1.85
CA LEU A 167 -0.61 -4.44 -2.62
C LEU A 167 -2.07 -4.85 -2.35
N LEU A 168 -2.38 -6.14 -2.34
CA LEU A 168 -3.73 -6.65 -2.12
C LEU A 168 -4.19 -6.47 -0.67
N ASP A 169 -3.34 -6.78 0.30
CA ASP A 169 -3.68 -6.75 1.72
C ASP A 169 -3.79 -5.31 2.25
N GLN A 170 -2.88 -4.42 1.87
CA GLN A 170 -2.80 -3.07 2.41
C GLN A 170 -3.21 -2.01 1.39
N GLY A 171 -2.69 -2.06 0.16
CA GLY A 171 -2.88 -1.01 -0.83
C GLY A 171 -4.35 -0.84 -1.23
N VAL A 172 -5.00 -1.91 -1.66
CA VAL A 172 -6.40 -1.88 -2.10
C VAL A 172 -7.33 -1.62 -0.92
N SER A 173 -7.08 -2.28 0.22
CA SER A 173 -7.90 -2.14 1.43
C SER A 173 -7.88 -0.71 1.97
N SER A 174 -6.71 -0.10 2.05
CA SER A 174 -6.56 1.28 2.54
C SER A 174 -7.22 2.30 1.62
N LEU A 175 -7.09 2.12 0.29
CA LEU A 175 -7.73 2.99 -0.69
C LEU A 175 -9.25 2.90 -0.61
N VAL A 176 -9.81 1.69 -0.59
CA VAL A 176 -11.26 1.48 -0.53
C VAL A 176 -11.83 2.04 0.78
N SER A 177 -11.24 1.67 1.92
CA SER A 177 -11.70 2.16 3.22
C SER A 177 -11.54 3.67 3.35
N GLY A 178 -10.41 4.24 2.92
CA GLY A 178 -10.16 5.68 2.96
C GLY A 178 -11.13 6.48 2.09
N LEU A 179 -11.35 6.06 0.85
CA LEU A 179 -12.31 6.72 -0.06
C LEU A 179 -13.74 6.64 0.48
N MET A 180 -14.15 5.48 1.00
CA MET A 180 -15.49 5.32 1.58
C MET A 180 -15.67 6.21 2.81
N PHE A 181 -14.70 6.21 3.73
CA PHE A 181 -14.74 7.08 4.91
C PHE A 181 -14.79 8.56 4.53
N MET A 182 -13.94 9.00 3.58
CA MET A 182 -13.98 10.39 3.10
C MET A 182 -15.33 10.75 2.48
N SER A 183 -15.90 9.84 1.67
CA SER A 183 -17.20 10.08 1.03
C SER A 183 -18.33 10.20 2.05
N PHE A 184 -18.39 9.31 3.05
CA PHE A 184 -19.40 9.38 4.12
C PHE A 184 -19.21 10.62 4.99
N THR A 185 -17.98 10.96 5.36
CA THR A 185 -17.67 12.15 6.14
C THR A 185 -18.05 13.43 5.37
N ALA A 186 -17.68 13.51 4.09
CA ALA A 186 -18.04 14.64 3.24
C ALA A 186 -19.56 14.79 3.09
N ALA A 187 -20.27 13.68 2.89
CA ALA A 187 -21.73 13.69 2.85
C ALA A 187 -22.35 14.12 4.18
N SER A 188 -21.82 13.66 5.32
CA SER A 188 -22.29 14.06 6.66
C SER A 188 -22.12 15.56 6.89
N ILE A 189 -20.96 16.12 6.53
CA ILE A 189 -20.71 17.57 6.67
C ILE A 189 -21.65 18.36 5.75
N LEU A 190 -21.84 17.91 4.50
CA LEU A 190 -22.72 18.56 3.55
C LEU A 190 -24.17 18.59 4.04
N LEU A 191 -24.63 17.54 4.72
CA LEU A 191 -25.99 17.44 5.25
C LEU A 191 -26.20 18.26 6.51
N LEU A 192 -25.17 18.36 7.37
CA LEU A 192 -25.25 19.10 8.63
C LEU A 192 -25.06 20.61 8.42
N ASP A 193 -24.05 20.99 7.67
CA ASP A 193 -23.66 22.38 7.48
C ASP A 193 -22.99 22.58 6.10
N PRO A 194 -23.77 22.93 5.06
CA PRO A 194 -23.26 23.22 3.72
C PRO A 194 -22.16 24.27 3.67
N PRO A 195 -22.18 25.38 4.44
CA PRO A 195 -21.08 26.32 4.48
C PRO A 195 -19.75 25.71 4.91
N SER A 196 -19.73 24.88 5.95
CA SER A 196 -18.54 24.16 6.40
C SER A 196 -18.01 23.19 5.35
N PHE A 197 -18.89 22.58 4.55
CA PHE A 197 -18.47 21.75 3.41
C PHE A 197 -17.69 22.55 2.35
N LEU A 198 -18.13 23.79 2.04
CA LEU A 198 -17.41 24.68 1.11
C LEU A 198 -16.03 25.05 1.64
N VAL A 199 -15.88 25.32 2.93
CA VAL A 199 -14.58 25.56 3.56
C VAL A 199 -13.68 24.31 3.45
N LEU A 200 -14.20 23.11 3.70
CA LEU A 200 -13.49 21.86 3.53
C LEU A 200 -13.02 21.66 2.08
N LEU A 201 -13.89 21.93 1.11
CA LEU A 201 -13.57 21.82 -0.30
C LEU A 201 -12.48 22.84 -0.70
N GLY A 202 -12.55 24.06 -0.18
CA GLY A 202 -11.50 25.08 -0.36
C GLY A 202 -10.15 24.65 0.21
N ALA A 203 -10.16 24.05 1.41
CA ALA A 203 -8.95 23.52 2.04
C ALA A 203 -8.37 22.29 1.30
N ALA A 204 -9.19 21.52 0.60
CA ALA A 204 -8.73 20.36 -0.17
C ALA A 204 -7.82 20.78 -1.36
N VAL A 205 -8.02 21.96 -1.94
CA VAL A 205 -7.22 22.46 -3.08
C VAL A 205 -5.74 22.64 -2.73
N PRO A 206 -5.35 23.41 -1.69
CA PRO A 206 -3.94 23.52 -1.31
C PRO A 206 -3.34 22.18 -0.89
N VAL A 207 -4.09 21.32 -0.21
CA VAL A 207 -3.64 19.96 0.15
C VAL A 207 -3.34 19.15 -1.12
N ALA A 208 -4.22 19.18 -2.12
CA ALA A 208 -3.99 18.49 -3.40
C ALA A 208 -2.74 19.04 -4.13
N ILE A 209 -2.52 20.34 -4.13
CA ILE A 209 -1.35 20.98 -4.74
C ILE A 209 -0.06 20.53 -4.03
N VAL A 210 -0.03 20.61 -2.69
CA VAL A 210 1.12 20.18 -1.89
C VAL A 210 1.39 18.69 -2.08
N THR A 211 0.36 17.85 -2.06
CA THR A 211 0.47 16.41 -2.31
C THR A 211 1.06 16.13 -3.70
N ARG A 212 0.58 16.83 -4.73
CA ARG A 212 1.10 16.67 -6.08
C ARG A 212 2.56 17.12 -6.21
N TRP A 213 2.90 18.26 -5.63
CA TRP A 213 4.27 18.76 -5.58
C TRP A 213 5.20 17.75 -4.88
N TYR A 214 4.76 17.26 -3.72
CA TYR A 214 5.48 16.25 -2.94
C TYR A 214 5.68 14.95 -3.74
N GLN A 215 4.64 14.41 -4.38
CA GLN A 215 4.74 13.19 -5.20
C GLN A 215 5.82 13.31 -6.28
N VAL A 216 5.85 14.42 -7.02
CA VAL A 216 6.83 14.62 -8.08
C VAL A 216 8.27 14.70 -7.52
N ARG A 217 8.45 15.41 -6.40
CA ARG A 217 9.77 15.54 -5.76
C ARG A 217 10.24 14.22 -5.15
N SER A 218 9.35 13.50 -4.49
CA SER A 218 9.67 12.22 -3.89
C SER A 218 10.05 11.17 -4.92
N GLU A 219 9.34 11.09 -6.06
CA GLU A 219 9.64 10.14 -7.13
C GLU A 219 11.09 10.29 -7.63
N GLU A 220 11.54 11.53 -7.83
CA GLU A 220 12.91 11.81 -8.26
C GLU A 220 13.95 11.45 -7.19
N ALA A 221 13.68 11.78 -5.93
CA ALA A 221 14.56 11.47 -4.81
C ALA A 221 14.69 9.95 -4.58
N TYR A 222 13.58 9.23 -4.59
CA TYR A 222 13.58 7.76 -4.49
C TYR A 222 14.29 7.10 -5.67
N ARG A 223 14.14 7.62 -6.88
CA ARG A 223 14.87 7.10 -8.05
C ARG A 223 16.38 7.26 -7.87
N ARG A 224 16.87 8.41 -7.40
CA ARG A 224 18.30 8.62 -7.10
C ARG A 224 18.79 7.64 -6.04
N SER A 225 18.09 7.51 -4.92
CA SER A 225 18.43 6.60 -3.84
C SER A 225 18.48 5.13 -4.30
N ARG A 226 17.56 4.67 -5.17
CA ARG A 226 17.62 3.33 -5.76
C ARG A 226 18.85 3.12 -6.63
N VAL A 227 19.23 4.11 -7.44
CA VAL A 227 20.42 4.03 -8.27
C VAL A 227 21.69 3.96 -7.42
N SER A 228 21.80 4.78 -6.37
CA SER A 228 22.94 4.76 -5.45
C SER A 228 23.01 3.46 -4.66
N SER A 229 21.87 2.92 -4.21
CA SER A 229 21.78 1.58 -3.59
C SER A 229 22.29 0.49 -4.53
N ALA A 230 21.82 0.46 -5.78
CA ALA A 230 22.26 -0.51 -6.76
C ALA A 230 23.77 -0.41 -7.02
N ARG A 231 24.32 0.81 -7.10
CA ARG A 231 25.77 1.04 -7.27
C ARG A 231 26.61 0.53 -6.10
N SER A 232 26.09 0.54 -4.88
CA SER A 232 26.80 0.02 -3.70
C SER A 232 26.73 -1.51 -3.60
N ILE A 233 25.66 -2.13 -4.09
CA ILE A 233 25.50 -3.59 -4.05
C ILE A 233 26.44 -4.32 -5.01
N VAL A 234 26.68 -3.79 -6.21
CA VAL A 234 27.52 -4.45 -7.23
C VAL A 234 28.94 -4.73 -6.72
N PRO A 235 29.72 -3.76 -6.22
CA PRO A 235 31.07 -4.03 -5.71
C PRO A 235 31.08 -4.94 -4.48
N PHE A 236 30.03 -4.90 -3.66
CA PHE A 236 29.89 -5.83 -2.54
C PHE A 236 29.78 -7.27 -3.04
N VAL A 237 28.90 -7.53 -4.00
CA VAL A 237 28.72 -8.86 -4.58
C VAL A 237 30.00 -9.32 -5.30
N GLU A 238 30.64 -8.45 -6.08
CA GLU A 238 31.92 -8.75 -6.75
C GLU A 238 33.00 -9.13 -5.73
N THR A 239 33.15 -8.35 -4.64
CA THR A 239 34.12 -8.60 -3.58
C THR A 239 33.85 -9.94 -2.88
N MET A 240 32.60 -10.23 -2.53
CA MET A 240 32.25 -11.47 -1.84
C MET A 240 32.40 -12.69 -2.76
N THR A 241 32.06 -12.56 -4.04
CA THR A 241 32.24 -13.65 -5.02
C THR A 241 33.71 -13.91 -5.29
N GLY A 242 34.53 -12.84 -5.35
CA GLY A 242 35.97 -12.91 -5.59
C GLY A 242 36.82 -12.88 -4.32
N ILE A 243 36.29 -13.19 -3.13
CA ILE A 243 36.94 -12.99 -1.82
C ILE A 243 38.32 -13.65 -1.74
N ARG A 244 38.51 -14.83 -2.35
CA ARG A 244 39.80 -15.52 -2.39
C ARG A 244 40.86 -14.71 -3.13
N ALA A 245 40.49 -14.06 -4.24
CA ALA A 245 41.41 -13.19 -4.99
C ALA A 245 41.71 -11.91 -4.18
N VAL A 246 40.71 -11.30 -3.58
CA VAL A 246 40.88 -10.11 -2.73
C VAL A 246 41.89 -10.38 -1.61
N GLN A 247 41.76 -11.50 -0.90
CA GLN A 247 42.66 -11.91 0.18
C GLN A 247 44.05 -12.32 -0.34
N ALA A 248 44.12 -13.08 -1.44
CA ALA A 248 45.38 -13.49 -2.02
C ALA A 248 46.24 -12.30 -2.47
N PHE A 249 45.62 -11.26 -3.03
CA PHE A 249 46.29 -10.04 -3.49
C PHE A 249 46.29 -8.90 -2.48
N ARG A 250 45.78 -9.12 -1.23
CA ARG A 250 45.73 -8.13 -0.13
C ARG A 250 45.07 -6.80 -0.53
N ARG A 251 43.94 -6.89 -1.27
CA ARG A 251 43.23 -5.72 -1.81
C ARG A 251 42.03 -5.28 -0.91
N GLU A 252 41.99 -5.73 0.34
CA GLU A 252 40.89 -5.42 1.27
C GLU A 252 40.76 -3.92 1.53
N ARG A 253 41.89 -3.21 1.68
CA ARG A 253 41.87 -1.76 1.95
C ARG A 253 41.33 -0.94 0.77
N ASP A 254 41.71 -1.33 -0.46
CA ASP A 254 41.24 -0.64 -1.68
C ASP A 254 39.75 -0.87 -1.89
N ASN A 255 39.30 -2.11 -1.66
CA ASN A 255 37.88 -2.45 -1.74
C ASN A 255 37.05 -1.76 -0.64
N ASP A 256 37.58 -1.68 0.59
CA ASP A 256 36.92 -0.96 1.69
C ASP A 256 36.77 0.53 1.38
N ALA A 257 37.83 1.18 0.87
CA ALA A 257 37.78 2.60 0.49
C ALA A 257 36.71 2.84 -0.59
N ARG A 258 36.73 2.02 -1.67
CA ARG A 258 35.74 2.13 -2.75
C ARG A 258 34.31 1.88 -2.29
N TYR A 259 34.10 0.88 -1.43
CA TYR A 259 32.77 0.58 -0.88
C TYR A 259 32.30 1.70 0.04
N ARG A 260 33.17 2.28 0.86
CA ARG A 260 32.88 3.40 1.75
C ARG A 260 32.39 4.63 1.00
N ASP A 261 33.02 4.97 -0.13
CA ASP A 261 32.62 6.10 -0.96
C ASP A 261 31.20 5.89 -1.52
N LEU A 262 30.90 4.70 -2.02
CA LEU A 262 29.59 4.35 -2.58
C LEU A 262 28.51 4.29 -1.49
N ALA A 263 28.83 3.73 -0.33
CA ALA A 263 27.92 3.67 0.81
C ALA A 263 27.62 5.06 1.38
N THR A 264 28.63 5.97 1.36
CA THR A 264 28.46 7.35 1.75
C THR A 264 27.54 8.10 0.78
N ALA A 265 27.75 7.93 -0.52
CA ALA A 265 26.87 8.53 -1.53
C ALA A 265 25.42 8.03 -1.38
N TYR A 266 25.22 6.73 -1.13
CA TYR A 266 23.88 6.18 -0.87
C TYR A 266 23.26 6.78 0.40
N ARG A 267 24.04 6.89 1.49
CA ARG A 267 23.59 7.55 2.73
C ARG A 267 23.11 8.98 2.46
N ASP A 268 23.90 9.76 1.71
CA ASP A 268 23.59 11.16 1.44
C ASP A 268 22.33 11.32 0.57
N ASP A 269 22.15 10.47 -0.44
CA ASP A 269 20.93 10.41 -1.24
C ASP A 269 19.71 9.98 -0.40
N MET A 270 19.89 9.05 0.54
CA MET A 270 18.82 8.61 1.44
C MET A 270 18.45 9.72 2.43
N VAL A 271 19.43 10.40 3.02
CA VAL A 271 19.19 11.55 3.90
C VAL A 271 18.48 12.68 3.14
N ALA A 272 18.90 12.97 1.91
CA ALA A 272 18.22 13.96 1.08
C ALA A 272 16.76 13.56 0.78
N THR A 273 16.50 12.26 0.61
CA THR A 273 15.15 11.72 0.44
C THR A 273 14.32 11.89 1.73
N LEU A 274 14.89 11.55 2.89
CA LEU A 274 14.22 11.69 4.18
C LEU A 274 13.94 13.15 4.57
N ASN A 275 14.80 14.08 4.18
CA ASN A 275 14.60 15.52 4.44
C ASN A 275 13.44 16.14 3.62
N LEU A 276 12.83 15.36 2.70
CA LEU A 276 11.60 15.76 2.02
C LEU A 276 10.34 15.44 2.86
N PHE A 277 10.50 14.63 3.91
CA PHE A 277 9.43 14.28 4.87
C PHE A 277 9.46 15.20 6.08
#